data_12def2c6a38c7af37146a091a3e2e992
#
_entry.id   12def2c6a38c7af37146a091a3e2e992
#
_cell.length_a   1.000
_cell.length_b   1.000
_cell.length_c   1.000
_cell.angle_alpha   90.00
_cell.angle_beta   90.00
_cell.angle_gamma   90.00
#
_symmetry.space_group_name_H-M   'P 1'
#
loop_
_entity.id
_entity.type
_entity.pdbx_description
1 polymer ?
#
loop_
_entity_poly.entity_id
_entity_poly.type
_entity_poly.pdbx_seq_one_letter_code
_entity_poly.pdbx_strand_id
1 'polypeptide(L)'
;MRLGLALGYGGEPIEQVLPIVEHAERIGVDSVWSVEEYGPDAVSVLGYLAARTERIALGTAVMQIPARTPAATAMTAMTLDVLSHGRFHLGLGLSVPWIVEGWHGQPYDRPLRRTREYVDIVRAAIARGERVRYDGEIHQLPYRGPGSSGRARPVRSEMTPLRPRIPLYLGAIGPRNLALTGEIADGWLCGMYAPEHEKALTAPLDEGIARAGRSPEDVAICPIPYVAHADTVEEGRDALRPLFAHLLGAVGPGGRNTYFDVALSMGYEGAARDIRDRMADGDKPGAVAAVPDRFLDEVALLGPIPAMRDRLAAWRETRVDTLILLDRDPGLLEVAREVL
;
A
#
# COMPACT_ATOMS: atom_id res chain seq x y z
N MET A 1 2.21 -14.14 -12.91
CA MET A 1 2.23 -12.95 -12.04
C MET A 1 1.75 -11.75 -12.84
N ARG A 2 1.05 -10.81 -12.23
CA ARG A 2 0.65 -9.54 -12.85
C ARG A 2 1.69 -8.46 -12.56
N LEU A 3 1.74 -7.44 -13.43
CA LEU A 3 2.61 -6.28 -13.27
C LEU A 3 1.78 -5.02 -13.01
N GLY A 4 2.17 -4.23 -12.02
CA GLY A 4 1.60 -2.93 -11.73
C GLY A 4 2.65 -1.82 -11.82
N LEU A 5 2.19 -0.60 -12.09
CA LEU A 5 2.97 0.63 -12.03
C LEU A 5 2.45 1.49 -10.88
N ALA A 6 3.29 1.84 -9.90
CA ALA A 6 2.96 2.88 -8.91
C ALA A 6 3.48 4.24 -9.39
N LEU A 7 2.62 5.24 -9.31
CA LEU A 7 2.97 6.61 -9.65
C LEU A 7 3.48 7.33 -8.41
N GLY A 8 4.79 7.51 -8.29
CA GLY A 8 5.39 8.45 -7.37
C GLY A 8 5.16 9.88 -7.83
N TYR A 9 3.89 10.31 -7.86
CA TYR A 9 3.50 11.62 -8.34
C TYR A 9 3.79 12.70 -7.29
N GLY A 10 4.63 13.67 -7.62
CA GLY A 10 5.07 14.75 -6.72
C GLY A 10 4.34 16.08 -6.91
N GLY A 11 3.35 16.15 -7.80
CA GLY A 11 2.64 17.39 -8.15
C GLY A 11 3.19 18.10 -9.39
N GLU A 12 4.06 17.45 -10.15
CA GLU A 12 4.48 17.90 -11.48
C GLU A 12 3.28 17.91 -12.46
N PRO A 13 3.37 18.64 -13.59
CA PRO A 13 2.33 18.61 -14.60
C PRO A 13 1.99 17.17 -15.01
N ILE A 14 0.71 16.84 -15.01
CA ILE A 14 0.24 15.46 -15.28
C ILE A 14 0.64 14.98 -16.68
N GLU A 15 0.89 15.88 -17.60
CA GLU A 15 1.39 15.60 -18.94
C GLU A 15 2.78 14.97 -18.94
N GLN A 16 3.55 15.12 -17.86
CA GLN A 16 4.86 14.45 -17.67
C GLN A 16 4.69 12.98 -17.19
N VAL A 17 3.58 12.68 -16.54
CA VAL A 17 3.29 11.35 -15.99
C VAL A 17 2.45 10.51 -16.96
N LEU A 18 1.54 11.14 -17.70
CA LEU A 18 0.64 10.45 -18.61
C LEU A 18 1.35 9.55 -19.64
N PRO A 19 2.46 9.96 -20.30
CA PRO A 19 3.14 9.11 -21.27
C PRO A 19 3.58 7.76 -20.74
N ILE A 20 4.03 7.66 -19.49
CA ILE A 20 4.43 6.37 -18.91
C ILE A 20 3.21 5.48 -18.61
N VAL A 21 2.08 6.07 -18.24
CA VAL A 21 0.82 5.31 -18.03
C VAL A 21 0.29 4.79 -19.38
N GLU A 22 0.30 5.61 -20.43
CA GLU A 22 -0.11 5.20 -21.77
C GLU A 22 0.85 4.14 -22.36
N HIS A 23 2.16 4.25 -22.07
CA HIS A 23 3.13 3.23 -22.43
C HIS A 23 2.86 1.92 -21.66
N ALA A 24 2.67 1.98 -20.35
CA ALA A 24 2.36 0.83 -19.52
C ALA A 24 1.09 0.09 -20.01
N GLU A 25 0.03 0.83 -20.34
CA GLU A 25 -1.18 0.24 -20.92
C GLU A 25 -0.93 -0.41 -22.28
N ARG A 26 -0.10 0.21 -23.14
CA ARG A 26 0.24 -0.31 -24.47
C ARG A 26 1.01 -1.62 -24.41
N ILE A 27 1.97 -1.75 -23.48
CA ILE A 27 2.75 -2.99 -23.31
C ILE A 27 2.06 -4.05 -22.47
N GLY A 28 0.84 -3.76 -21.97
CA GLY A 28 0.02 -4.71 -21.23
C GLY A 28 0.35 -4.83 -19.75
N VAL A 29 0.81 -3.75 -19.10
CA VAL A 29 0.85 -3.66 -17.63
C VAL A 29 -0.59 -3.74 -17.10
N ASP A 30 -0.80 -4.50 -16.04
CA ASP A 30 -2.14 -4.87 -15.59
C ASP A 30 -2.82 -3.77 -14.78
N SER A 31 -2.04 -2.94 -14.04
CA SER A 31 -2.60 -1.93 -13.16
C SER A 31 -1.69 -0.72 -12.96
N VAL A 32 -2.28 0.44 -12.71
CA VAL A 32 -1.58 1.66 -12.25
C VAL A 32 -2.13 2.10 -10.90
N TRP A 33 -1.23 2.46 -9.99
CA TRP A 33 -1.53 2.78 -8.60
C TRP A 33 -1.09 4.19 -8.25
N SER A 34 -2.00 5.02 -7.75
CA SER A 34 -1.67 6.36 -7.26
C SER A 34 -1.39 6.33 -5.76
N VAL A 35 -0.23 6.88 -5.39
CA VAL A 35 0.18 7.03 -4.00
C VAL A 35 -0.44 8.30 -3.41
N GLU A 36 -0.83 8.26 -2.13
CA GLU A 36 -1.30 9.42 -1.39
C GLU A 36 -0.59 9.49 -0.05
N GLU A 37 0.17 10.55 0.16
CA GLU A 37 0.84 10.83 1.44
C GLU A 37 0.41 12.23 1.95
N TYR A 38 1.28 13.22 1.84
CA TYR A 38 1.03 14.64 2.15
C TYR A 38 1.31 15.54 0.93
N GLY A 39 1.18 14.98 -0.25
CA GLY A 39 1.28 15.60 -1.57
C GLY A 39 -0.06 15.56 -2.31
N PRO A 40 -0.06 15.24 -3.62
CA PRO A 40 -1.27 15.11 -4.41
C PRO A 40 -2.21 14.04 -3.87
N ASP A 41 -3.52 14.27 -3.95
CA ASP A 41 -4.51 13.26 -3.63
C ASP A 41 -4.62 12.21 -4.75
N ALA A 42 -4.83 10.95 -4.35
CA ALA A 42 -4.89 9.86 -5.31
C ALA A 42 -6.16 9.89 -6.17
N VAL A 43 -7.24 10.46 -5.68
CA VAL A 43 -8.57 10.43 -6.32
C VAL A 43 -8.60 11.27 -7.58
N SER A 44 -8.10 12.52 -7.50
CA SER A 44 -8.05 13.44 -8.63
C SER A 44 -7.17 12.90 -9.76
N VAL A 45 -6.00 12.34 -9.40
CA VAL A 45 -5.09 11.70 -10.35
C VAL A 45 -5.78 10.54 -11.06
N LEU A 46 -6.40 9.62 -10.31
CA LEU A 46 -7.07 8.45 -10.88
C LEU A 46 -8.33 8.81 -11.68
N GLY A 47 -9.05 9.86 -11.29
CA GLY A 47 -10.16 10.39 -12.08
C GLY A 47 -9.71 10.87 -13.45
N TYR A 48 -8.58 11.57 -13.53
CA TYR A 48 -7.98 11.98 -14.80
C TYR A 48 -7.52 10.77 -15.63
N LEU A 49 -6.83 9.81 -15.02
CA LEU A 49 -6.35 8.61 -15.71
C LEU A 49 -7.50 7.72 -16.19
N ALA A 50 -8.62 7.67 -15.48
CA ALA A 50 -9.81 6.93 -15.91
C ALA A 50 -10.32 7.38 -17.27
N ALA A 51 -10.22 8.68 -17.57
CA ALA A 51 -10.61 9.26 -18.86
C ALA A 51 -9.55 9.11 -19.97
N ARG A 52 -8.33 8.67 -19.62
CA ARG A 52 -7.18 8.58 -20.53
C ARG A 52 -6.73 7.15 -20.80
N THR A 53 -7.35 6.17 -20.16
CA THR A 53 -7.03 4.74 -20.25
C THR A 53 -8.28 3.91 -20.49
N GLU A 54 -8.13 2.75 -21.12
CA GLU A 54 -9.27 1.89 -21.50
C GLU A 54 -9.25 0.51 -20.82
N ARG A 55 -8.07 -0.03 -20.53
CA ARG A 55 -7.89 -1.43 -20.07
C ARG A 55 -7.21 -1.54 -18.72
N ILE A 56 -6.17 -0.75 -18.48
CA ILE A 56 -5.35 -0.85 -17.28
C ILE A 56 -6.21 -0.59 -16.03
N ALA A 57 -6.09 -1.45 -15.02
CA ALA A 57 -6.77 -1.25 -13.74
C ALA A 57 -6.20 -0.03 -13.00
N LEU A 58 -7.04 0.67 -12.25
CA LEU A 58 -6.69 1.88 -11.52
C LEU A 58 -6.81 1.64 -10.03
N GLY A 59 -5.76 1.87 -9.25
CA GLY A 59 -5.76 1.61 -7.82
C GLY A 59 -5.20 2.76 -6.98
N THR A 60 -5.59 2.80 -5.72
CA THR A 60 -4.93 3.67 -4.73
C THR A 60 -3.94 2.86 -3.89
N ALA A 61 -2.70 3.36 -3.72
CA ALA A 61 -1.67 2.70 -2.92
C ALA A 61 -0.94 3.69 -1.98
N VAL A 62 -1.61 4.24 -0.97
CA VAL A 62 -2.98 3.95 -0.53
C VAL A 62 -3.72 5.24 -0.24
N MET A 63 -5.06 5.27 -0.36
CA MET A 63 -5.86 6.34 0.23
C MET A 63 -5.79 6.27 1.76
N GLN A 64 -5.62 7.43 2.40
CA GLN A 64 -5.49 7.49 3.85
C GLN A 64 -6.86 7.45 4.55
N ILE A 65 -7.06 6.44 5.41
CA ILE A 65 -8.27 6.29 6.22
C ILE A 65 -8.61 7.55 7.04
N PRO A 66 -7.65 8.21 7.72
CA PRO A 66 -7.95 9.39 8.53
C PRO A 66 -8.32 10.64 7.71
N ALA A 67 -8.02 10.67 6.42
CA ALA A 67 -8.31 11.83 5.56
C ALA A 67 -9.78 11.95 5.15
N ARG A 68 -10.55 10.85 5.21
CA ARG A 68 -11.93 10.80 4.70
C ARG A 68 -12.84 10.00 5.61
N THR A 69 -14.14 10.32 5.62
CA THR A 69 -15.13 9.45 6.27
C THR A 69 -15.35 8.17 5.45
N PRO A 70 -15.74 7.03 6.08
CA PRO A 70 -15.99 5.79 5.34
C PRO A 70 -17.11 5.95 4.28
N ALA A 71 -18.13 6.77 4.55
CA ALA A 71 -19.18 7.07 3.58
C ALA A 71 -18.63 7.84 2.36
N ALA A 72 -17.77 8.86 2.58
CA ALA A 72 -17.14 9.59 1.49
C ALA A 72 -16.24 8.67 0.65
N THR A 73 -15.48 7.79 1.29
CA THR A 73 -14.64 6.80 0.58
C THR A 73 -15.47 5.83 -0.25
N ALA A 74 -16.60 5.34 0.26
CA ALA A 74 -17.49 4.49 -0.52
C ALA A 74 -18.04 5.22 -1.75
N MET A 75 -18.46 6.49 -1.60
CA MET A 75 -18.91 7.32 -2.72
C MET A 75 -17.80 7.53 -3.75
N THR A 76 -16.59 7.86 -3.30
CA THR A 76 -15.41 8.00 -4.16
C THR A 76 -15.11 6.71 -4.93
N ALA A 77 -15.08 5.58 -4.23
CA ALA A 77 -14.81 4.28 -4.86
C ALA A 77 -15.85 3.92 -5.94
N MET A 78 -17.12 4.11 -5.64
CA MET A 78 -18.19 3.88 -6.63
C MET A 78 -18.08 4.83 -7.84
N THR A 79 -17.71 6.09 -7.59
CA THR A 79 -17.54 7.08 -8.66
C THR A 79 -16.36 6.71 -9.57
N LEU A 80 -15.20 6.40 -9.01
CA LEU A 80 -14.04 5.97 -9.78
C LEU A 80 -14.29 4.64 -10.51
N ASP A 81 -15.05 3.75 -9.91
CA ASP A 81 -15.43 2.48 -10.54
C ASP A 81 -16.29 2.72 -11.80
N VAL A 82 -17.24 3.64 -11.74
CA VAL A 82 -18.06 4.03 -12.90
C VAL A 82 -17.21 4.75 -13.96
N LEU A 83 -16.41 5.73 -13.56
CA LEU A 83 -15.55 6.48 -14.48
C LEU A 83 -14.54 5.58 -15.20
N SER A 84 -14.06 4.54 -14.53
CA SER A 84 -13.12 3.58 -15.08
C SER A 84 -13.76 2.34 -15.70
N HIS A 85 -15.10 2.31 -15.85
CA HIS A 85 -15.83 1.14 -16.39
C HIS A 85 -15.51 -0.18 -15.66
N GLY A 86 -15.48 -0.15 -14.31
CA GLY A 86 -15.28 -1.34 -13.48
C GLY A 86 -13.82 -1.74 -13.26
N ARG A 87 -12.85 -0.86 -13.55
CA ARG A 87 -11.41 -1.12 -13.40
C ARG A 87 -10.81 -0.64 -12.07
N PHE A 88 -11.61 -0.05 -11.17
CA PHE A 88 -11.09 0.56 -9.95
C PHE A 88 -10.80 -0.46 -8.84
N HIS A 89 -9.68 -0.28 -8.15
CA HIS A 89 -9.25 -1.02 -6.97
C HIS A 89 -9.02 -0.05 -5.81
N LEU A 90 -9.66 -0.30 -4.67
CA LEU A 90 -9.59 0.57 -3.50
C LEU A 90 -8.49 0.10 -2.55
N GLY A 91 -7.34 0.75 -2.55
CA GLY A 91 -6.30 0.55 -1.55
C GLY A 91 -6.40 1.57 -0.42
N LEU A 92 -6.41 1.11 0.83
CA LEU A 92 -6.55 1.92 2.04
C LEU A 92 -5.38 1.70 2.99
N GLY A 93 -4.99 2.74 3.72
CA GLY A 93 -3.94 2.68 4.73
C GLY A 93 -4.19 3.59 5.93
N LEU A 94 -3.60 3.22 7.06
CA LEU A 94 -3.74 3.97 8.32
C LEU A 94 -2.86 5.22 8.37
N SER A 95 -1.82 5.29 7.52
CA SER A 95 -0.74 6.27 7.66
C SER A 95 0.02 6.11 8.98
N VAL A 96 0.80 7.09 9.36
CA VAL A 96 1.63 7.10 10.56
C VAL A 96 1.16 8.19 11.52
N PRO A 97 1.42 8.06 12.85
CA PRO A 97 0.87 8.98 13.86
C PRO A 97 1.14 10.45 13.56
N TRP A 98 2.36 10.81 13.16
CA TRP A 98 2.73 12.22 12.94
C TRP A 98 2.02 12.85 11.73
N ILE A 99 1.61 12.06 10.72
CA ILE A 99 0.76 12.52 9.61
C ILE A 99 -0.69 12.62 10.06
N VAL A 100 -1.19 11.58 10.74
CA VAL A 100 -2.59 11.54 11.17
C VAL A 100 -2.91 12.69 12.14
N GLU A 101 -2.05 12.89 13.12
CA GLU A 101 -2.24 13.93 14.13
C GLU A 101 -1.80 15.31 13.63
N GLY A 102 -0.65 15.39 12.94
CA GLY A 102 -0.04 16.65 12.51
C GLY A 102 -0.65 17.23 11.23
N TRP A 103 -1.05 16.39 10.28
CA TRP A 103 -1.58 16.85 8.99
C TRP A 103 -3.10 16.75 8.90
N HIS A 104 -3.68 15.64 9.35
CA HIS A 104 -5.14 15.44 9.30
C HIS A 104 -5.87 15.93 10.56
N GLY A 105 -5.16 16.25 11.66
CA GLY A 105 -5.77 16.70 12.91
C GLY A 105 -6.69 15.66 13.54
N GLN A 106 -6.42 14.37 13.32
CA GLN A 106 -7.22 13.26 13.82
C GLN A 106 -6.46 12.47 14.88
N PRO A 107 -7.12 11.88 15.88
CA PRO A 107 -6.45 11.04 16.86
C PRO A 107 -5.97 9.74 16.24
N TYR A 108 -4.74 9.31 16.58
CA TYR A 108 -4.19 8.01 16.23
C TYR A 108 -4.46 6.99 17.34
N ASP A 109 -5.73 6.71 17.59
CA ASP A 109 -6.16 5.75 18.60
C ASP A 109 -6.76 4.48 17.96
N ARG A 110 -6.57 3.34 18.62
CA ARG A 110 -7.13 2.03 18.22
C ARG A 110 -7.11 1.77 16.71
N PRO A 111 -5.94 1.89 16.04
CA PRO A 111 -5.85 1.90 14.57
C PRO A 111 -6.44 0.66 13.90
N LEU A 112 -6.26 -0.53 14.45
CA LEU A 112 -6.81 -1.77 13.88
C LEU A 112 -8.34 -1.84 13.98
N ARG A 113 -8.91 -1.36 15.09
CA ARG A 113 -10.37 -1.26 15.25
C ARG A 113 -10.93 -0.25 14.24
N ARG A 114 -10.28 0.91 14.12
CA ARG A 114 -10.65 1.94 13.14
C ARG A 114 -10.67 1.38 11.72
N THR A 115 -9.64 0.63 11.32
CA THR A 115 -9.57 0.01 10.00
C THR A 115 -10.71 -0.97 9.78
N ARG A 116 -11.00 -1.86 10.73
CA ARG A 116 -12.08 -2.83 10.61
C ARG A 116 -13.43 -2.14 10.43
N GLU A 117 -13.79 -1.25 11.35
CA GLU A 117 -15.06 -0.53 11.30
C GLU A 117 -15.21 0.31 10.03
N TYR A 118 -14.10 0.91 9.58
CA TYR A 118 -14.08 1.68 8.34
C TYR A 118 -14.35 0.80 7.11
N VAL A 119 -13.68 -0.32 6.98
CA VAL A 119 -13.86 -1.28 5.88
C VAL A 119 -15.27 -1.85 5.88
N ASP A 120 -15.81 -2.22 7.05
CA ASP A 120 -17.17 -2.74 7.17
C ASP A 120 -18.20 -1.73 6.65
N ILE A 121 -18.06 -0.45 7.04
CA ILE A 121 -18.96 0.62 6.59
C ILE A 121 -18.81 0.86 5.07
N VAL A 122 -17.58 0.92 4.57
CA VAL A 122 -17.32 1.09 3.13
C VAL A 122 -17.98 -0.03 2.33
N ARG A 123 -17.79 -1.28 2.73
CA ARG A 123 -18.41 -2.43 2.05
C ARG A 123 -19.93 -2.42 2.12
N ALA A 124 -20.50 -2.11 3.29
CA ALA A 124 -21.96 -2.00 3.45
C ALA A 124 -22.55 -0.89 2.56
N ALA A 125 -21.84 0.23 2.42
CA ALA A 125 -22.27 1.34 1.58
C ALA A 125 -22.20 1.01 0.08
N ILE A 126 -21.15 0.31 -0.37
CA ILE A 126 -20.98 -0.13 -1.77
C ILE A 126 -22.00 -1.22 -2.12
N ALA A 127 -22.17 -2.23 -1.27
CA ALA A 127 -23.10 -3.33 -1.49
C ALA A 127 -24.56 -2.85 -1.61
N ARG A 128 -24.89 -1.70 -1.00
CA ARG A 128 -26.17 -1.02 -1.12
C ARG A 128 -27.39 -1.91 -0.78
N GLY A 129 -27.22 -2.97 0.01
CA GLY A 129 -28.31 -3.86 0.42
C GLY A 129 -29.38 -3.13 1.21
N GLU A 130 -28.96 -2.46 2.29
CA GLU A 130 -29.81 -1.71 3.19
C GLU A 130 -29.28 -0.28 3.41
N ARG A 131 -30.05 0.51 4.18
CA ARG A 131 -29.55 1.79 4.69
C ARG A 131 -28.47 1.54 5.71
N VAL A 132 -27.31 2.18 5.54
CA VAL A 132 -26.13 1.95 6.37
C VAL A 132 -26.43 2.28 7.83
N ARG A 133 -26.21 1.28 8.69
CA ARG A 133 -26.20 1.38 10.16
C ARG A 133 -24.92 0.76 10.66
N TYR A 134 -24.27 1.42 11.59
CA TYR A 134 -23.09 0.89 12.24
C TYR A 134 -23.00 1.43 13.67
N ASP A 135 -22.82 0.56 14.64
CA ASP A 135 -22.72 0.91 16.05
C ASP A 135 -21.37 0.40 16.60
N GLY A 136 -20.31 1.06 16.15
CA GLY A 136 -18.92 0.73 16.52
C GLY A 136 -18.40 1.60 17.67
N GLU A 137 -17.20 1.29 18.08
CA GLU A 137 -16.48 2.05 19.11
C GLU A 137 -15.86 3.35 18.55
N ILE A 138 -15.52 3.35 17.26
CA ILE A 138 -14.91 4.49 16.56
C ILE A 138 -15.92 5.18 15.66
N HIS A 139 -16.70 4.41 14.93
CA HIS A 139 -17.67 4.91 13.97
C HIS A 139 -19.09 4.58 14.40
N GLN A 140 -19.95 5.60 14.40
CA GLN A 140 -21.38 5.44 14.69
C GLN A 140 -22.21 6.07 13.57
N LEU A 141 -22.98 5.26 12.85
CA LEU A 141 -23.87 5.69 11.78
C LEU A 141 -25.30 5.15 12.02
N PRO A 142 -26.33 6.00 12.19
CA PRO A 142 -26.24 7.45 12.31
C PRO A 142 -25.56 7.91 13.59
N TYR A 143 -24.89 9.05 13.55
CA TYR A 143 -24.21 9.63 14.71
C TYR A 143 -25.20 10.02 15.82
N ARG A 144 -24.88 9.62 17.06
CA ARG A 144 -25.72 9.89 18.25
C ARG A 144 -24.94 10.49 19.42
N GLY A 145 -23.63 10.78 19.18
CA GLY A 145 -22.74 11.30 20.21
C GLY A 145 -22.97 12.78 20.52
N PRO A 146 -22.07 13.40 21.32
CA PRO A 146 -22.12 14.81 21.67
C PRO A 146 -22.21 15.70 20.43
N GLY A 147 -23.07 16.71 20.46
CA GLY A 147 -23.33 17.60 19.34
C GLY A 147 -24.29 17.06 18.28
N SER A 148 -24.86 15.86 18.46
CA SER A 148 -25.91 15.35 17.57
C SER A 148 -27.16 16.26 17.61
N SER A 149 -27.72 16.57 16.43
CA SER A 149 -29.00 17.30 16.31
C SER A 149 -30.23 16.47 16.69
N GLY A 150 -30.05 15.17 16.95
CA GLY A 150 -31.16 14.22 17.15
C GLY A 150 -31.98 13.89 15.89
N ARG A 151 -31.60 14.45 14.72
CA ARG A 151 -32.33 14.24 13.45
C ARG A 151 -31.65 13.21 12.52
N ALA A 152 -30.54 12.62 12.96
CA ALA A 152 -29.79 11.68 12.18
C ALA A 152 -30.62 10.41 11.89
N ARG A 153 -30.59 9.96 10.66
CA ARG A 153 -31.25 8.72 10.19
C ARG A 153 -30.32 7.94 9.27
N PRO A 154 -30.50 6.62 9.19
CA PRO A 154 -29.71 5.80 8.26
C PRO A 154 -29.93 6.22 6.82
N VAL A 155 -28.86 6.28 6.05
CA VAL A 155 -28.85 6.69 4.65
C VAL A 155 -28.37 5.54 3.78
N ARG A 156 -28.86 5.45 2.57
CA ARG A 156 -28.34 4.60 1.50
C ARG A 156 -27.89 5.53 0.37
N SER A 157 -26.75 5.23 -0.26
CA SER A 157 -26.28 5.99 -1.41
C SER A 157 -27.36 6.06 -2.50
N GLU A 158 -27.52 7.21 -3.14
CA GLU A 158 -28.38 7.36 -4.32
C GLU A 158 -27.72 6.77 -5.56
N MET A 159 -26.39 6.73 -5.57
CA MET A 159 -25.60 6.14 -6.65
C MET A 159 -25.78 4.62 -6.69
N THR A 160 -26.08 4.07 -7.85
CA THR A 160 -26.06 2.62 -8.08
C THR A 160 -24.63 2.21 -8.48
N PRO A 161 -23.96 1.35 -7.70
CA PRO A 161 -22.62 0.90 -8.04
C PRO A 161 -22.65 0.07 -9.33
N LEU A 162 -21.58 0.15 -10.12
CA LEU A 162 -21.41 -0.68 -11.31
C LEU A 162 -21.19 -2.16 -10.91
N ARG A 163 -20.48 -2.36 -9.81
CA ARG A 163 -20.22 -3.67 -9.21
C ARG A 163 -20.68 -3.68 -7.75
N PRO A 164 -21.27 -4.77 -7.25
CA PRO A 164 -21.70 -4.86 -5.84
C PRO A 164 -20.51 -4.95 -4.89
N ARG A 165 -19.30 -5.25 -5.41
CA ARG A 165 -18.06 -5.36 -4.66
C ARG A 165 -16.91 -4.79 -5.48
N ILE A 166 -16.25 -3.77 -4.96
CA ILE A 166 -15.00 -3.22 -5.47
C ILE A 166 -13.87 -3.88 -4.70
N PRO A 167 -12.83 -4.43 -5.35
CA PRO A 167 -11.68 -5.03 -4.66
C PRO A 167 -11.04 -4.02 -3.70
N LEU A 168 -10.83 -4.44 -2.44
CA LEU A 168 -10.31 -3.62 -1.38
C LEU A 168 -8.99 -4.18 -0.86
N TYR A 169 -7.95 -3.37 -0.95
CA TYR A 169 -6.59 -3.69 -0.52
C TYR A 169 -6.22 -2.90 0.73
N LEU A 170 -5.38 -3.46 1.59
CA LEU A 170 -4.85 -2.74 2.74
C LEU A 170 -3.33 -2.61 2.64
N GLY A 171 -2.84 -1.40 2.83
CA GLY A 171 -1.44 -1.13 3.14
C GLY A 171 -1.18 -1.48 4.60
N ALA A 172 -0.51 -2.60 4.85
CA ALA A 172 -0.31 -3.12 6.19
C ALA A 172 1.15 -3.48 6.44
N ILE A 173 1.64 -3.13 7.62
CA ILE A 173 2.94 -3.52 8.17
C ILE A 173 2.71 -3.99 9.62
N GLY A 174 3.45 -5.00 10.03
CA GLY A 174 3.36 -5.57 11.38
C GLY A 174 2.27 -6.64 11.52
N PRO A 175 2.51 -7.63 12.40
CA PRO A 175 1.78 -8.91 12.38
C PRO A 175 0.29 -8.77 12.65
N ARG A 176 -0.12 -7.89 13.56
CA ARG A 176 -1.55 -7.69 13.88
C ARG A 176 -2.32 -7.05 12.73
N ASN A 177 -1.69 -6.12 12.00
CA ASN A 177 -2.32 -5.47 10.84
C ASN A 177 -2.38 -6.42 9.64
N LEU A 178 -1.35 -7.25 9.46
CA LEU A 178 -1.37 -8.30 8.45
C LEU A 178 -2.46 -9.33 8.74
N ALA A 179 -2.60 -9.79 9.99
CA ALA A 179 -3.69 -10.70 10.35
C ALA A 179 -5.07 -10.09 10.08
N LEU A 180 -5.27 -8.81 10.44
CA LEU A 180 -6.49 -8.09 10.11
C LEU A 180 -6.70 -8.01 8.58
N THR A 181 -5.65 -7.76 7.81
CA THR A 181 -5.70 -7.72 6.34
C THR A 181 -6.17 -9.06 5.78
N GLY A 182 -5.62 -10.17 6.25
CA GLY A 182 -6.06 -11.53 5.89
C GLY A 182 -7.52 -11.79 6.20
N GLU A 183 -8.03 -11.24 7.31
CA GLU A 183 -9.44 -11.40 7.70
C GLU A 183 -10.41 -10.62 6.79
N ILE A 184 -10.06 -9.38 6.41
CA ILE A 184 -11.06 -8.46 5.85
C ILE A 184 -10.76 -7.91 4.46
N ALA A 185 -9.52 -8.00 3.95
CA ALA A 185 -9.15 -7.39 2.67
C ALA A 185 -9.18 -8.40 1.51
N ASP A 186 -9.24 -7.90 0.28
CA ASP A 186 -9.08 -8.68 -0.94
C ASP A 186 -7.62 -8.71 -1.43
N GLY A 187 -6.75 -7.88 -0.82
CA GLY A 187 -5.32 -7.89 -1.08
C GLY A 187 -4.52 -7.10 -0.05
N TRP A 188 -3.22 -7.36 -0.07
CA TRP A 188 -2.21 -6.73 0.77
C TRP A 188 -1.23 -5.94 -0.11
N LEU A 189 -1.14 -4.63 0.11
CA LEU A 189 -0.11 -3.76 -0.46
C LEU A 189 1.04 -3.65 0.53
N CYS A 190 2.23 -4.10 0.17
CA CYS A 190 3.38 -4.11 1.07
C CYS A 190 4.60 -3.41 0.48
N GLY A 191 5.24 -2.55 1.30
CA GLY A 191 6.41 -1.77 0.92
C GLY A 191 7.76 -2.43 1.26
N MET A 192 7.76 -3.55 1.95
CA MET A 192 8.97 -4.32 2.25
C MET A 192 8.67 -5.81 2.16
N TYR A 193 9.18 -6.44 1.13
CA TYR A 193 8.97 -7.84 0.84
C TYR A 193 10.22 -8.42 0.16
N ALA A 194 10.56 -9.64 0.51
CA ALA A 194 11.65 -10.37 -0.10
C ALA A 194 11.22 -11.80 -0.40
N PRO A 195 11.36 -12.29 -1.64
CA PRO A 195 11.03 -13.65 -2.04
C PRO A 195 11.61 -14.72 -1.11
N GLU A 196 12.86 -14.53 -0.67
CA GLU A 196 13.60 -15.45 0.20
C GLU A 196 12.96 -15.62 1.58
N HIS A 197 12.19 -14.64 2.02
CA HIS A 197 11.54 -14.59 3.33
C HIS A 197 10.02 -14.66 3.28
N GLU A 198 9.44 -15.00 2.12
CA GLU A 198 7.99 -15.03 1.89
C GLU A 198 7.22 -15.71 3.03
N LYS A 199 7.62 -16.92 3.42
CA LYS A 199 6.93 -17.68 4.46
C LYS A 199 6.87 -16.94 5.81
N ALA A 200 7.93 -16.25 6.19
CA ALA A 200 7.97 -15.49 7.43
C ALA A 200 7.12 -14.22 7.33
N LEU A 201 7.17 -13.55 6.19
CA LEU A 201 6.44 -12.31 5.93
C LEU A 201 4.92 -12.53 5.78
N THR A 202 4.51 -13.66 5.19
CA THR A 202 3.07 -13.97 4.99
C THR A 202 2.43 -14.69 6.17
N ALA A 203 3.19 -15.27 7.09
CA ALA A 203 2.63 -16.05 8.20
C ALA A 203 1.52 -15.33 8.98
N PRO A 204 1.64 -14.04 9.37
CA PRO A 204 0.54 -13.34 10.05
C PRO A 204 -0.68 -13.11 9.15
N LEU A 205 -0.47 -12.92 7.85
CA LEU A 205 -1.55 -12.80 6.87
C LEU A 205 -2.34 -14.11 6.79
N ASP A 206 -1.63 -15.23 6.70
CA ASP A 206 -2.20 -16.57 6.61
C ASP A 206 -2.98 -16.94 7.89
N GLU A 207 -2.49 -16.52 9.07
CA GLU A 207 -3.26 -16.64 10.33
C GLU A 207 -4.60 -15.89 10.26
N GLY A 208 -4.61 -14.68 9.70
CA GLY A 208 -5.83 -13.90 9.53
C GLY A 208 -6.80 -14.53 8.54
N ILE A 209 -6.29 -15.02 7.41
CA ILE A 209 -7.05 -15.75 6.37
C ILE A 209 -7.72 -16.98 7.00
N ALA A 210 -6.96 -17.80 7.71
CA ALA A 210 -7.46 -19.00 8.37
C ALA A 210 -8.52 -18.70 9.44
N ARG A 211 -8.29 -17.64 10.25
CA ARG A 211 -9.24 -17.20 11.27
C ARG A 211 -10.59 -16.77 10.70
N ALA A 212 -10.58 -16.21 9.51
CA ALA A 212 -11.78 -15.81 8.78
C ALA A 212 -12.42 -16.95 7.97
N GLY A 213 -11.83 -18.16 7.98
CA GLY A 213 -12.32 -19.30 7.18
C GLY A 213 -12.20 -19.08 5.66
N ARG A 214 -11.21 -18.28 5.25
CA ARG A 214 -10.94 -17.94 3.84
C ARG A 214 -9.83 -18.83 3.28
N SER A 215 -9.69 -18.79 1.96
CA SER A 215 -8.58 -19.42 1.24
C SER A 215 -7.43 -18.42 0.99
N PRO A 216 -6.16 -18.86 0.95
CA PRO A 216 -5.04 -18.00 0.57
C PRO A 216 -5.23 -17.28 -0.77
N GLU A 217 -5.91 -17.90 -1.72
CA GLU A 217 -6.20 -17.35 -3.04
C GLU A 217 -7.23 -16.20 -3.00
N ASP A 218 -7.94 -16.02 -1.88
CA ASP A 218 -8.88 -14.90 -1.69
C ASP A 218 -8.18 -13.58 -1.38
N VAL A 219 -6.86 -13.60 -1.14
CA VAL A 219 -6.08 -12.41 -0.76
C VAL A 219 -4.84 -12.26 -1.64
N ALA A 220 -4.87 -11.31 -2.55
CA ALA A 220 -3.76 -10.98 -3.42
C ALA A 220 -2.58 -10.39 -2.62
N ILE A 221 -1.35 -10.79 -2.93
CA ILE A 221 -0.13 -10.22 -2.35
C ILE A 221 0.49 -9.29 -3.40
N CYS A 222 0.61 -8.00 -3.06
CA CYS A 222 1.02 -6.95 -3.99
C CYS A 222 2.20 -6.14 -3.42
N PRO A 223 3.45 -6.63 -3.54
CA PRO A 223 4.63 -5.89 -3.12
C PRO A 223 4.93 -4.70 -4.01
N ILE A 224 5.52 -3.68 -3.37
CA ILE A 224 6.06 -2.49 -4.03
C ILE A 224 7.56 -2.44 -3.66
N PRO A 225 8.44 -3.11 -4.42
CA PRO A 225 9.88 -3.10 -4.14
C PRO A 225 10.46 -1.71 -4.34
N TYR A 226 11.52 -1.42 -3.58
CA TYR A 226 12.32 -0.23 -3.82
C TYR A 226 13.13 -0.39 -5.11
N VAL A 227 13.32 0.70 -5.85
CA VAL A 227 14.10 0.71 -7.11
C VAL A 227 15.18 1.77 -7.00
N ALA A 228 16.40 1.43 -7.37
CA ALA A 228 17.51 2.38 -7.51
C ALA A 228 18.29 2.11 -8.79
N HIS A 229 18.07 2.95 -9.80
CA HIS A 229 18.86 2.97 -11.03
C HIS A 229 20.28 3.49 -10.75
N ALA A 230 21.29 2.74 -11.19
CA ALA A 230 22.69 3.09 -11.08
C ALA A 230 23.51 2.33 -12.14
N ASP A 231 24.75 2.72 -12.35
CA ASP A 231 25.64 2.03 -13.30
C ASP A 231 26.08 0.66 -12.75
N THR A 232 26.10 0.51 -11.43
CA THR A 232 26.47 -0.72 -10.74
C THR A 232 25.45 -1.06 -9.62
N VAL A 233 25.38 -2.32 -9.22
CA VAL A 233 24.56 -2.76 -8.09
C VAL A 233 25.03 -2.12 -6.78
N GLU A 234 26.35 -1.91 -6.61
CA GLU A 234 26.92 -1.27 -5.43
C GLU A 234 26.45 0.18 -5.27
N GLU A 235 26.49 0.96 -6.35
CA GLU A 235 25.96 2.33 -6.35
C GLU A 235 24.46 2.35 -6.05
N GLY A 236 23.70 1.37 -6.55
CA GLY A 236 22.27 1.20 -6.21
C GLY A 236 22.06 0.91 -4.72
N ARG A 237 22.90 0.06 -4.10
CA ARG A 237 22.88 -0.16 -2.65
C ARG A 237 23.17 1.12 -1.88
N ASP A 238 24.22 1.84 -2.28
CA ASP A 238 24.64 3.09 -1.61
C ASP A 238 23.53 4.16 -1.67
N ALA A 239 22.79 4.22 -2.77
CA ALA A 239 21.66 5.14 -2.92
C ALA A 239 20.53 4.83 -1.92
N LEU A 240 20.28 3.57 -1.59
CA LEU A 240 19.20 3.16 -0.68
C LEU A 240 19.61 3.00 0.79
N ARG A 241 20.89 2.84 1.11
CA ARG A 241 21.38 2.68 2.49
C ARG A 241 20.87 3.75 3.46
N PRO A 242 20.89 5.07 3.12
CA PRO A 242 20.37 6.11 4.02
C PRO A 242 18.88 5.96 4.32
N LEU A 243 18.10 5.57 3.32
CA LEU A 243 16.67 5.33 3.49
C LEU A 243 16.42 4.16 4.45
N PHE A 244 17.08 3.02 4.24
CA PHE A 244 16.89 1.85 5.10
C PHE A 244 17.46 2.04 6.50
N ALA A 245 18.58 2.76 6.66
CA ALA A 245 19.07 3.17 7.97
C ALA A 245 18.01 4.00 8.72
N HIS A 246 17.34 4.93 8.02
CA HIS A 246 16.23 5.69 8.61
C HIS A 246 15.02 4.81 8.94
N LEU A 247 14.56 3.98 8.00
CA LEU A 247 13.38 3.12 8.20
C LEU A 247 13.58 2.14 9.38
N LEU A 248 14.76 1.52 9.50
CA LEU A 248 15.06 0.55 10.53
C LEU A 248 15.42 1.22 11.87
N GLY A 249 16.10 2.37 11.84
CA GLY A 249 16.58 3.08 13.02
C GLY A 249 15.57 4.05 13.65
N ALA A 250 14.54 4.48 12.91
CA ALA A 250 13.55 5.40 13.43
C ALA A 250 12.75 4.77 14.58
N VAL A 251 12.59 5.53 15.67
CA VAL A 251 11.77 5.08 16.81
C VAL A 251 10.42 5.75 16.74
N GLY A 252 9.39 4.96 16.48
CA GLY A 252 8.01 5.42 16.48
C GLY A 252 7.43 5.57 17.91
N PRO A 253 6.18 6.04 18.04
CA PRO A 253 5.49 6.18 19.31
C PRO A 253 5.51 4.89 20.14
N GLY A 254 5.84 5.02 21.42
CA GLY A 254 5.95 3.86 22.33
C GLY A 254 7.14 2.94 22.06
N GLY A 255 8.18 3.43 21.38
CA GLY A 255 9.40 2.68 21.10
C GLY A 255 9.27 1.60 20.02
N ARG A 256 8.18 1.60 19.26
CA ARG A 256 7.92 0.59 18.22
C ARG A 256 8.33 1.08 16.84
N ASN A 257 8.88 0.17 16.04
CA ASN A 257 9.17 0.39 14.63
C ASN A 257 8.80 -0.88 13.85
N THR A 258 7.77 -0.77 13.03
CA THR A 258 7.26 -1.92 12.25
C THR A 258 8.23 -2.39 11.17
N TYR A 259 9.03 -1.51 10.57
CA TYR A 259 10.08 -1.90 9.63
C TYR A 259 11.21 -2.66 10.32
N PHE A 260 11.56 -2.25 11.53
CA PHE A 260 12.48 -2.99 12.38
C PHE A 260 11.97 -4.41 12.62
N ASP A 261 10.69 -4.56 13.03
CA ASP A 261 10.08 -5.86 13.27
C ASP A 261 10.07 -6.75 12.01
N VAL A 262 9.87 -6.16 10.82
CA VAL A 262 9.98 -6.87 9.53
C VAL A 262 11.40 -7.36 9.31
N ALA A 263 12.42 -6.53 9.51
CA ALA A 263 13.82 -6.94 9.37
C ALA A 263 14.19 -8.09 10.34
N LEU A 264 13.63 -8.09 11.57
CA LEU A 264 13.79 -9.20 12.50
C LEU A 264 13.19 -10.50 11.94
N SER A 265 11.99 -10.45 11.38
CA SER A 265 11.33 -11.60 10.77
C SER A 265 12.08 -12.18 9.57
N MET A 266 12.89 -11.35 8.91
CA MET A 266 13.79 -11.74 7.82
C MET A 266 15.17 -12.24 8.32
N GLY A 267 15.40 -12.30 9.64
CA GLY A 267 16.67 -12.79 10.21
C GLY A 267 17.77 -11.74 10.33
N TYR A 268 17.47 -10.46 10.14
CA TYR A 268 18.43 -9.34 10.24
C TYR A 268 18.46 -8.68 11.62
N GLU A 269 18.18 -9.43 12.71
CA GLU A 269 18.09 -8.90 14.06
C GLU A 269 19.35 -8.15 14.51
N GLY A 270 20.54 -8.72 14.26
CA GLY A 270 21.83 -8.10 14.65
C GLY A 270 22.03 -6.75 13.97
N ALA A 271 21.86 -6.68 12.65
CA ALA A 271 21.99 -5.45 11.88
C ALA A 271 20.95 -4.40 12.27
N ALA A 272 19.68 -4.82 12.40
CA ALA A 272 18.61 -3.90 12.79
C ALA A 272 18.84 -3.26 14.16
N ARG A 273 19.37 -4.02 15.13
CA ARG A 273 19.75 -3.49 16.46
C ARG A 273 20.92 -2.52 16.37
N ASP A 274 21.99 -2.86 15.66
CA ASP A 274 23.15 -1.98 15.48
C ASP A 274 22.77 -0.66 14.81
N ILE A 275 21.94 -0.71 13.74
CA ILE A 275 21.42 0.48 13.07
C ILE A 275 20.63 1.35 14.05
N ARG A 276 19.72 0.76 14.81
CA ARG A 276 18.87 1.49 15.76
C ARG A 276 19.70 2.13 16.88
N ASP A 277 20.66 1.41 17.44
CA ASP A 277 21.49 1.89 18.53
C ASP A 277 22.37 3.05 18.06
N ARG A 278 23.00 2.94 16.87
CA ARG A 278 23.75 4.05 16.25
C ARG A 278 22.90 5.27 15.96
N MET A 279 21.67 5.07 15.44
CA MET A 279 20.73 6.18 15.23
C MET A 279 20.36 6.89 16.54
N ALA A 280 20.17 6.14 17.63
CA ALA A 280 19.89 6.70 18.96
C ALA A 280 21.08 7.50 19.51
N ASP A 281 22.31 7.03 19.26
CA ASP A 281 23.55 7.71 19.64
C ASP A 281 23.91 8.90 18.71
N GLY A 282 23.14 9.13 17.64
CA GLY A 282 23.39 10.19 16.65
C GLY A 282 24.46 9.85 15.60
N ASP A 283 24.99 8.63 15.61
CA ASP A 283 25.94 8.12 14.61
C ASP A 283 25.23 7.71 13.31
N LYS A 284 24.72 8.70 12.58
CA LYS A 284 24.05 8.47 11.29
C LYS A 284 24.95 7.81 10.24
N PRO A 285 26.23 8.22 10.06
CA PRO A 285 27.11 7.55 9.10
C PRO A 285 27.34 6.08 9.44
N GLY A 286 27.55 5.75 10.72
CA GLY A 286 27.70 4.37 11.18
C GLY A 286 26.43 3.54 11.00
N ALA A 287 25.24 4.14 11.24
CA ALA A 287 23.95 3.50 10.99
C ALA A 287 23.75 3.17 9.49
N VAL A 288 24.13 4.09 8.59
CA VAL A 288 24.11 3.87 7.13
C VAL A 288 25.05 2.72 6.75
N ALA A 289 26.27 2.72 7.25
CA ALA A 289 27.27 1.66 6.98
C ALA A 289 26.86 0.29 7.54
N ALA A 290 26.00 0.25 8.57
CA ALA A 290 25.53 -0.99 9.19
C ALA A 290 24.39 -1.69 8.40
N VAL A 291 23.82 -1.06 7.38
CA VAL A 291 22.80 -1.69 6.51
C VAL A 291 23.48 -2.77 5.64
N PRO A 292 23.09 -4.07 5.77
CA PRO A 292 23.76 -5.13 5.04
C PRO A 292 23.45 -5.09 3.53
N ASP A 293 24.45 -5.36 2.69
CA ASP A 293 24.28 -5.49 1.23
C ASP A 293 23.19 -6.49 0.88
N ARG A 294 23.29 -7.67 1.47
CA ARG A 294 22.33 -8.76 1.24
C ARG A 294 20.89 -8.34 1.54
N PHE A 295 20.67 -7.56 2.59
CA PHE A 295 19.33 -7.06 2.92
C PHE A 295 18.79 -6.19 1.79
N LEU A 296 19.61 -5.27 1.25
CA LEU A 296 19.23 -4.41 0.14
C LEU A 296 18.96 -5.22 -1.13
N ASP A 297 19.79 -6.21 -1.43
CA ASP A 297 19.62 -7.11 -2.58
C ASP A 297 18.31 -7.90 -2.52
N GLU A 298 17.84 -8.23 -1.31
CA GLU A 298 16.61 -9.00 -1.10
C GLU A 298 15.34 -8.14 -1.20
N VAL A 299 15.38 -6.85 -0.79
CA VAL A 299 14.19 -5.99 -0.72
C VAL A 299 14.05 -4.97 -1.85
N ALA A 300 15.05 -4.90 -2.75
CA ALA A 300 15.08 -3.87 -3.80
C ALA A 300 15.52 -4.41 -5.17
N LEU A 301 15.26 -3.60 -6.19
CA LEU A 301 15.79 -3.74 -7.54
C LEU A 301 16.90 -2.70 -7.71
N LEU A 302 18.13 -3.14 -7.92
CA LEU A 302 19.32 -2.29 -7.80
C LEU A 302 20.21 -2.34 -9.06
N GLY A 303 20.80 -1.21 -9.38
CA GLY A 303 21.82 -1.08 -10.43
C GLY A 303 21.24 -0.93 -11.84
N PRO A 304 21.94 -1.44 -12.87
CA PRO A 304 21.48 -1.37 -14.25
C PRO A 304 20.31 -2.36 -14.50
N ILE A 305 19.47 -2.05 -15.48
CA ILE A 305 18.28 -2.87 -15.82
C ILE A 305 18.61 -4.37 -16.03
N PRO A 306 19.73 -4.77 -16.65
CA PRO A 306 20.09 -6.19 -16.74
C PRO A 306 20.23 -6.89 -15.39
N ALA A 307 20.80 -6.23 -14.37
CA ALA A 307 20.89 -6.79 -13.02
C ALA A 307 19.51 -6.87 -12.34
N MET A 308 18.67 -5.86 -12.54
CA MET A 308 17.28 -5.88 -12.06
C MET A 308 16.45 -7.00 -12.72
N ARG A 309 16.70 -7.30 -13.99
CA ARG A 309 16.08 -8.43 -14.71
C ARG A 309 16.33 -9.76 -14.00
N ASP A 310 17.58 -10.01 -13.62
CA ASP A 310 17.96 -11.25 -12.92
C ASP A 310 17.25 -11.33 -11.56
N ARG A 311 17.14 -10.21 -10.85
CA ARG A 311 16.43 -10.13 -9.56
C ARG A 311 14.92 -10.35 -9.71
N LEU A 312 14.31 -9.81 -10.75
CA LEU A 312 12.88 -9.99 -11.04
C LEU A 312 12.50 -11.47 -11.21
N ALA A 313 13.39 -12.30 -11.72
CA ALA A 313 13.13 -13.73 -11.89
C ALA A 313 12.81 -14.45 -10.56
N ALA A 314 13.38 -14.00 -9.44
CA ALA A 314 13.13 -14.60 -8.12
C ALA A 314 11.67 -14.42 -7.65
N TRP A 315 10.97 -13.41 -8.15
CA TRP A 315 9.58 -13.14 -7.79
C TRP A 315 8.59 -14.14 -8.38
N ARG A 316 8.94 -14.78 -9.50
CA ARG A 316 8.06 -15.75 -10.20
C ARG A 316 7.75 -16.99 -9.37
N GLU A 317 8.66 -17.37 -8.48
CA GLU A 317 8.54 -18.57 -7.64
C GLU A 317 7.77 -18.30 -6.33
N THR A 318 7.18 -17.11 -6.21
CA THR A 318 6.44 -16.67 -5.01
C THR A 318 4.93 -16.73 -5.19
N ARG A 319 4.19 -16.54 -4.08
CA ARG A 319 2.73 -16.34 -4.06
C ARG A 319 2.31 -14.93 -4.47
N VAL A 320 3.24 -14.08 -4.89
CA VAL A 320 2.93 -12.71 -5.31
C VAL A 320 1.97 -12.74 -6.50
N ASP A 321 0.87 -12.04 -6.34
CA ASP A 321 -0.14 -11.90 -7.38
C ASP A 321 0.22 -10.78 -8.36
N THR A 322 0.58 -9.60 -7.84
CA THR A 322 0.93 -8.44 -8.64
C THR A 322 2.19 -7.77 -8.08
N LEU A 323 3.26 -7.72 -8.85
CA LEU A 323 4.44 -6.92 -8.52
C LEU A 323 4.22 -5.50 -9.00
N ILE A 324 4.27 -4.52 -8.09
CA ILE A 324 3.99 -3.11 -8.41
C ILE A 324 5.31 -2.35 -8.39
N LEU A 325 5.76 -1.84 -9.54
CA LEU A 325 6.99 -1.05 -9.64
C LEU A 325 6.71 0.42 -9.38
N LEU A 326 7.35 0.98 -8.36
CA LEU A 326 7.39 2.43 -8.12
C LEU A 326 8.56 3.02 -8.91
N ASP A 327 8.40 3.04 -10.23
CA ASP A 327 9.43 3.51 -11.16
C ASP A 327 8.78 3.99 -12.47
N ARG A 328 9.42 4.96 -13.14
CA ARG A 328 8.91 5.53 -14.38
C ARG A 328 9.81 5.25 -15.58
N ASP A 329 10.81 4.41 -15.44
CA ASP A 329 11.68 4.02 -16.56
C ASP A 329 10.93 3.02 -17.46
N PRO A 330 10.66 3.39 -18.75
CA PRO A 330 9.98 2.48 -19.67
C PRO A 330 10.72 1.18 -19.91
N GLY A 331 12.06 1.20 -19.90
CA GLY A 331 12.90 0.03 -20.11
C GLY A 331 12.78 -0.98 -18.98
N LEU A 332 12.68 -0.51 -17.71
CA LEU A 332 12.44 -1.41 -16.59
C LEU A 332 11.04 -2.04 -16.66
N LEU A 333 10.01 -1.27 -17.04
CA LEU A 333 8.65 -1.80 -17.24
C LEU A 333 8.60 -2.85 -18.35
N GLU A 334 9.28 -2.62 -19.47
CA GLU A 334 9.35 -3.58 -20.59
C GLU A 334 10.04 -4.88 -20.15
N VAL A 335 11.19 -4.77 -19.47
CA VAL A 335 11.92 -5.93 -18.93
C VAL A 335 11.08 -6.67 -17.89
N ALA A 336 10.44 -5.97 -16.98
CA ALA A 336 9.57 -6.61 -15.99
C ALA A 336 8.39 -7.34 -16.65
N ARG A 337 7.77 -6.75 -17.69
CA ARG A 337 6.69 -7.38 -18.44
C ARG A 337 7.13 -8.62 -19.20
N GLU A 338 8.37 -8.65 -19.67
CA GLU A 338 8.94 -9.82 -20.34
C GLU A 338 9.28 -10.96 -19.35
N VAL A 339 9.77 -10.59 -18.17
CA VAL A 339 10.22 -11.56 -17.15
C VAL A 339 9.06 -12.16 -16.36
N LEU A 340 8.06 -11.36 -15.99
CA LEU A 340 6.95 -11.74 -15.11
C LEU A 340 5.75 -12.31 -15.90
#